data_c866267359c1cafe0c3fa51c94e0134c
#
_entry.id   c866267359c1cafe0c3fa51c94e0134c
#
_cell.length_a   1.000
_cell.length_b   1.000
_cell.length_c   1.000
_cell.angle_alpha   90.00
_cell.angle_beta   90.00
_cell.angle_gamma   90.00
#
_symmetry.space_group_name_H-M   'P 1'
#
loop_
_entity.id
_entity.type
_entity.pdbx_description
1 polymer ?
#
loop_
_entity_poly.entity_id
_entity_poly.type
_entity_poly.pdbx_seq_one_letter_code
_entity_poly.pdbx_strand_id
1 'polypeptide(L)'
;MRYLRGEEAVTVRPEYAGTPIYVLAGFRSAMVAAKMGLGVILGGPVATQEAAARVYREHALADAPPIISSLNIAVADTPAVARDLLLPEAYAKVLAQSTGEFGALRPAGELDMDALTGQQRRRIEEALAHDVWGTVREVGEELRGVGKRLGVSEFVVTGDMPDVAGRARSEELLASLQAEN
;
A
#
# COMPACT_ATOMS: atom_id res chain seq x y z
N MET A 1 8.14 -23.13 0.10
CA MET A 1 9.62 -23.12 0.24
C MET A 1 10.28 -24.34 -0.41
N ARG A 2 9.87 -25.56 -0.13
CA ARG A 2 10.44 -26.78 -0.74
C ARG A 2 10.40 -26.79 -2.26
N TYR A 3 9.30 -26.32 -2.87
CA TYR A 3 9.15 -26.15 -4.32
C TYR A 3 10.25 -25.27 -4.94
N LEU A 4 10.57 -24.13 -4.33
CA LEU A 4 11.60 -23.20 -4.81
C LEU A 4 13.04 -23.77 -4.63
N ARG A 5 13.23 -24.67 -3.66
CA ARG A 5 14.53 -25.31 -3.36
C ARG A 5 14.78 -26.58 -4.16
N GLY A 6 13.86 -26.96 -5.05
CA GLY A 6 14.01 -28.20 -5.80
C GLY A 6 13.74 -29.48 -4.99
N GLU A 7 13.14 -29.38 -3.81
CA GLU A 7 12.93 -30.49 -2.87
C GLU A 7 11.61 -31.24 -3.11
N GLU A 8 10.86 -30.88 -4.14
CA GLU A 8 9.57 -31.49 -4.50
C GLU A 8 9.62 -32.19 -5.85
N ALA A 9 8.69 -33.14 -6.07
CA ALA A 9 8.58 -33.86 -7.35
C ALA A 9 8.29 -32.93 -8.54
N VAL A 10 7.52 -31.85 -8.30
CA VAL A 10 7.36 -30.72 -9.21
C VAL A 10 8.08 -29.53 -8.59
N THR A 11 8.99 -28.91 -9.33
CA THR A 11 9.81 -27.81 -8.80
C THR A 11 10.04 -26.74 -9.86
N VAL A 12 10.44 -25.54 -9.41
CA VAL A 12 10.84 -24.44 -10.31
C VAL A 12 12.23 -24.71 -10.90
N ARG A 13 12.45 -24.27 -12.12
CA ARG A 13 13.78 -24.28 -12.75
C ARG A 13 14.09 -22.92 -13.38
N PRO A 14 15.30 -22.38 -13.19
CA PRO A 14 16.35 -22.92 -12.33
C PRO A 14 15.95 -22.87 -10.85
N GLU A 15 16.49 -23.77 -10.05
CA GLU A 15 16.34 -23.74 -8.60
C GLU A 15 16.96 -22.46 -8.04
N TYR A 16 16.24 -21.80 -7.16
CA TYR A 16 16.73 -20.56 -6.55
C TYR A 16 16.44 -20.52 -5.06
N ALA A 17 17.44 -20.85 -4.27
CA ALA A 17 17.33 -20.92 -2.82
C ALA A 17 17.44 -19.56 -2.10
N GLY A 18 17.85 -18.50 -2.80
CA GLY A 18 18.19 -17.20 -2.22
C GLY A 18 17.14 -16.10 -2.38
N THR A 19 15.97 -16.38 -3.05
CA THR A 19 14.94 -15.34 -3.22
C THR A 19 14.25 -15.02 -1.91
N PRO A 20 14.30 -13.77 -1.42
CA PRO A 20 13.51 -13.37 -0.27
C PRO A 20 12.02 -13.47 -0.61
N ILE A 21 11.25 -14.05 0.29
CA ILE A 21 9.81 -14.20 0.14
C ILE A 21 9.12 -13.28 1.13
N TYR A 22 8.19 -12.49 0.62
CA TYR A 22 7.37 -11.59 1.41
C TYR A 22 5.92 -12.06 1.42
N VAL A 23 5.27 -11.86 2.56
CA VAL A 23 3.84 -12.13 2.76
C VAL A 23 3.12 -10.80 2.93
N LEU A 24 2.06 -10.56 2.15
CA LEU A 24 1.15 -9.45 2.45
C LEU A 24 0.44 -9.79 3.77
N ALA A 25 0.69 -9.00 4.80
CA ALA A 25 0.38 -9.40 6.17
C ALA A 25 -0.40 -8.31 6.93
N GLY A 26 -1.40 -8.78 7.65
CA GLY A 26 -1.96 -8.09 8.80
C GLY A 26 -1.41 -8.68 10.11
N PHE A 27 -2.02 -8.34 11.23
CA PHE A 27 -1.55 -8.71 12.57
C PHE A 27 -1.23 -10.21 12.76
N ARG A 28 -2.18 -11.10 12.37
CA ARG A 28 -2.02 -12.55 12.58
C ARG A 28 -1.00 -13.18 11.64
N SER A 29 -1.04 -12.78 10.36
CA SER A 29 -0.13 -13.31 9.34
C SER A 29 1.29 -12.81 9.52
N ALA A 30 1.49 -11.62 10.11
CA ALA A 30 2.81 -11.11 10.46
C ALA A 30 3.54 -12.01 11.46
N MET A 31 2.84 -12.49 12.50
CA MET A 31 3.42 -13.45 13.45
C MET A 31 3.81 -14.78 12.79
N VAL A 32 2.96 -15.29 11.89
CA VAL A 32 3.26 -16.54 11.19
C VAL A 32 4.47 -16.37 10.26
N ALA A 33 4.51 -15.28 9.48
CA ALA A 33 5.62 -14.96 8.60
C ALA A 33 6.94 -14.84 9.36
N ALA A 34 6.94 -14.13 10.51
CA ALA A 34 8.10 -13.98 11.39
C ALA A 34 8.69 -15.33 11.82
N LYS A 35 7.85 -16.23 12.31
CA LYS A 35 8.27 -17.58 12.75
C LYS A 35 8.79 -18.46 11.60
N MET A 36 8.39 -18.17 10.37
CA MET A 36 8.84 -18.87 9.17
C MET A 36 10.08 -18.24 8.52
N GLY A 37 10.61 -17.15 9.04
CA GLY A 37 11.74 -16.40 8.46
C GLY A 37 11.37 -15.71 7.14
N LEU A 38 10.07 -15.38 6.92
CA LEU A 38 9.59 -14.68 5.75
C LEU A 38 9.49 -13.18 6.03
N GLY A 39 9.73 -12.35 5.00
CA GLY A 39 9.47 -10.92 5.06
C GLY A 39 7.98 -10.60 5.07
N VAL A 40 7.62 -9.38 5.45
CA VAL A 40 6.24 -8.91 5.43
C VAL A 40 6.11 -7.60 4.69
N ILE A 41 5.02 -7.50 3.90
CA ILE A 41 4.50 -6.25 3.38
C ILE A 41 3.24 -5.94 4.18
N LEU A 42 3.27 -4.88 4.95
CA LEU A 42 2.15 -4.47 5.81
C LEU A 42 1.25 -3.49 5.08
N GLY A 43 -0.03 -3.77 5.03
CA GLY A 43 -1.04 -2.91 4.40
C GLY A 43 -2.10 -2.41 5.39
N GLY A 44 -2.97 -1.51 4.90
CA GLY A 44 -4.01 -0.88 5.68
C GLY A 44 -3.54 0.35 6.47
N PRO A 45 -4.38 0.88 7.39
CA PRO A 45 -4.05 2.07 8.17
C PRO A 45 -2.74 1.93 8.95
N VAL A 46 -1.93 2.99 9.01
CA VAL A 46 -0.60 2.98 9.66
C VAL A 46 -0.65 2.48 11.10
N ALA A 47 -1.68 2.84 11.87
CA ALA A 47 -1.86 2.34 13.23
C ALA A 47 -1.99 0.81 13.31
N THR A 48 -2.64 0.19 12.32
CA THR A 48 -2.74 -1.27 12.21
C THR A 48 -1.40 -1.88 11.82
N GLN A 49 -0.67 -1.23 10.91
CA GLN A 49 0.67 -1.64 10.53
C GLN A 49 1.65 -1.58 11.70
N GLU A 50 1.56 -0.58 12.60
CA GLU A 50 2.38 -0.47 13.81
C GLU A 50 2.22 -1.70 14.71
N ALA A 51 0.98 -2.14 14.94
CA ALA A 51 0.70 -3.32 15.74
C ALA A 51 1.29 -4.59 15.09
N ALA A 52 1.13 -4.73 13.77
CA ALA A 52 1.66 -5.87 13.02
C ALA A 52 3.20 -5.86 12.98
N ALA A 53 3.83 -4.69 12.79
CA ALA A 53 5.29 -4.53 12.78
C ALA A 53 5.91 -4.91 14.13
N ARG A 54 5.28 -4.54 15.24
CA ARG A 54 5.71 -4.93 16.57
C ARG A 54 5.69 -6.44 16.74
N VAL A 55 4.56 -7.08 16.44
CA VAL A 55 4.41 -8.53 16.53
C VAL A 55 5.40 -9.27 15.62
N TYR A 56 5.63 -8.76 14.42
CA TYR A 56 6.64 -9.33 13.54
C TYR A 56 8.03 -9.31 14.18
N ARG A 57 8.49 -8.17 14.70
CA ARG A 57 9.82 -8.03 15.33
C ARG A 57 9.98 -8.88 16.57
N GLU A 58 8.93 -9.07 17.36
CA GLU A 58 8.96 -9.92 18.57
C GLU A 58 9.21 -11.40 18.25
N HIS A 59 8.90 -11.84 17.01
CA HIS A 59 8.97 -13.24 16.61
C HIS A 59 9.91 -13.52 15.44
N ALA A 60 10.46 -12.49 14.81
CA ALA A 60 11.32 -12.61 13.64
C ALA A 60 12.65 -13.28 13.98
N LEU A 61 13.13 -14.10 13.05
CA LEU A 61 14.48 -14.67 13.11
C LEU A 61 15.52 -13.57 12.86
N ALA A 62 16.76 -13.79 13.29
CA ALA A 62 17.83 -12.78 13.21
C ALA A 62 18.17 -12.36 11.77
N ASP A 63 17.95 -13.25 10.80
CA ASP A 63 18.18 -13.05 9.36
C ASP A 63 16.90 -12.79 8.57
N ALA A 64 15.79 -12.49 9.25
CA ALA A 64 14.52 -12.23 8.60
C ALA A 64 14.61 -10.96 7.71
N PRO A 65 13.96 -10.98 6.51
CA PRO A 65 13.91 -9.82 5.66
C PRO A 65 13.27 -8.60 6.35
N PRO A 66 13.59 -7.36 5.90
CA PRO A 66 13.01 -6.15 6.48
C PRO A 66 11.50 -6.10 6.29
N ILE A 67 10.85 -5.30 7.13
CA ILE A 67 9.42 -4.96 6.96
C ILE A 67 9.31 -3.93 5.86
N ILE A 68 8.35 -4.11 4.96
CA ILE A 68 7.95 -3.14 3.94
C ILE A 68 6.56 -2.63 4.28
N SER A 69 6.32 -1.32 4.15
CA SER A 69 4.99 -0.72 4.30
C SER A 69 4.33 -0.53 2.94
N SER A 70 3.07 -0.96 2.78
CA SER A 70 2.26 -0.70 1.58
C SER A 70 1.27 0.42 1.87
N LEU A 71 1.29 1.45 1.03
CA LEU A 71 0.43 2.63 1.15
C LEU A 71 -0.12 3.02 -0.22
N ASN A 72 -1.36 3.47 -0.28
CA ASN A 72 -1.84 4.20 -1.44
C ASN A 72 -1.22 5.59 -1.42
N ILE A 73 -0.51 5.94 -2.49
CA ILE A 73 0.22 7.20 -2.56
C ILE A 73 -0.06 7.89 -3.89
N ALA A 74 -0.40 9.16 -3.85
CA ALA A 74 -0.49 10.02 -5.02
C ALA A 74 0.27 11.33 -4.79
N VAL A 75 1.08 11.73 -5.78
CA VAL A 75 1.82 12.98 -5.77
C VAL A 75 1.41 13.82 -6.96
N ALA A 76 1.15 15.11 -6.74
CA ALA A 76 0.84 16.04 -7.81
C ALA A 76 1.36 17.46 -7.48
N ASP A 77 1.21 18.39 -8.42
CA ASP A 77 1.62 19.77 -8.21
C ASP A 77 0.79 20.49 -7.13
N THR A 78 -0.42 20.00 -6.87
CA THR A 78 -1.29 20.47 -5.77
C THR A 78 -1.92 19.30 -5.02
N PRO A 79 -2.21 19.46 -3.71
CA PRO A 79 -2.87 18.42 -2.92
C PRO A 79 -4.25 18.03 -3.48
N ALA A 80 -5.00 18.98 -4.05
CA ALA A 80 -6.32 18.71 -4.62
C ALA A 80 -6.22 17.73 -5.80
N VAL A 81 -5.28 17.94 -6.71
CA VAL A 81 -5.04 17.04 -7.85
C VAL A 81 -4.58 15.67 -7.38
N ALA A 82 -3.67 15.60 -6.40
CA ALA A 82 -3.22 14.34 -5.84
C ALA A 82 -4.36 13.53 -5.20
N ARG A 83 -5.23 14.21 -4.44
CA ARG A 83 -6.43 13.61 -3.85
C ARG A 83 -7.38 13.06 -4.92
N ASP A 84 -7.59 13.80 -6.00
CA ASP A 84 -8.48 13.41 -7.09
C ASP A 84 -7.98 12.16 -7.84
N LEU A 85 -6.68 11.87 -7.82
CA LEU A 85 -6.12 10.64 -8.37
C LEU A 85 -6.55 9.40 -7.56
N LEU A 86 -6.66 9.48 -6.22
CA LEU A 86 -7.05 8.37 -5.34
C LEU A 86 -8.57 8.28 -5.10
N LEU A 87 -9.31 9.37 -5.32
CA LEU A 87 -10.76 9.42 -5.11
C LEU A 87 -11.54 8.32 -5.85
N PRO A 88 -11.22 7.95 -7.11
CA PRO A 88 -11.93 6.91 -7.85
C PRO A 88 -11.96 5.55 -7.16
N GLU A 89 -10.84 5.13 -6.60
CA GLU A 89 -10.76 3.85 -5.89
C GLU A 89 -11.56 3.87 -4.58
N ALA A 90 -11.42 4.94 -3.80
CA ALA A 90 -12.18 5.13 -2.56
C ALA A 90 -13.70 5.15 -2.83
N TYR A 91 -14.13 5.85 -3.88
CA TYR A 91 -15.51 5.89 -4.34
C TYR A 91 -16.03 4.49 -4.71
N ALA A 92 -15.31 3.77 -5.57
CA ALA A 92 -15.71 2.43 -6.02
C ALA A 92 -15.77 1.43 -4.86
N LYS A 93 -14.81 1.46 -3.93
CA LYS A 93 -14.81 0.62 -2.72
C LYS A 93 -16.05 0.87 -1.84
N VAL A 94 -16.42 2.13 -1.64
CA VAL A 94 -17.60 2.49 -0.82
C VAL A 94 -18.90 2.06 -1.51
N LEU A 95 -19.03 2.24 -2.82
CA LEU A 95 -20.21 1.76 -3.56
C LEU A 95 -20.30 0.22 -3.54
N ALA A 96 -19.19 -0.47 -3.74
CA ALA A 96 -19.16 -1.93 -3.72
C ALA A 96 -19.67 -2.52 -2.39
N GLN A 97 -19.49 -1.83 -1.27
CA GLN A 97 -20.04 -2.26 0.02
C GLN A 97 -21.57 -2.29 0.07
N SER A 98 -22.23 -1.47 -0.74
CA SER A 98 -23.70 -1.40 -0.80
C SER A 98 -24.28 -2.20 -1.97
N THR A 99 -23.56 -2.31 -3.08
CA THR A 99 -24.02 -3.01 -4.29
C THR A 99 -23.55 -4.47 -4.38
N GLY A 100 -22.45 -4.81 -3.71
CA GLY A 100 -21.77 -6.09 -3.85
C GLY A 100 -20.91 -6.19 -5.12
N GLU A 101 -20.87 -5.16 -5.95
CA GLU A 101 -20.16 -5.12 -7.23
C GLU A 101 -19.08 -4.03 -7.24
N PHE A 102 -17.86 -4.40 -7.61
CA PHE A 102 -16.77 -3.46 -7.83
C PHE A 102 -16.73 -3.12 -9.33
N GLY A 103 -17.26 -1.93 -9.67
CA GLY A 103 -17.31 -1.44 -11.05
C GLY A 103 -15.94 -0.95 -11.56
N ALA A 104 -15.88 -0.69 -12.88
CA ALA A 104 -14.70 -0.05 -13.47
C ALA A 104 -14.48 1.35 -12.87
N LEU A 105 -13.22 1.67 -12.60
CA LEU A 105 -12.84 2.99 -12.09
C LEU A 105 -13.02 4.05 -13.18
N ARG A 106 -13.54 5.20 -12.80
CA ARG A 106 -13.70 6.37 -13.66
C ARG A 106 -12.95 7.56 -13.10
N PRO A 107 -12.42 8.46 -13.92
CA PRO A 107 -11.75 9.68 -13.44
C PRO A 107 -12.62 10.48 -12.47
N ALA A 108 -12.01 11.21 -11.55
CA ALA A 108 -12.70 11.95 -10.49
C ALA A 108 -13.81 12.89 -11.01
N GLY A 109 -13.58 13.55 -12.14
CA GLY A 109 -14.57 14.44 -12.78
C GLY A 109 -15.80 13.75 -13.37
N GLU A 110 -15.80 12.41 -13.45
CA GLU A 110 -16.92 11.59 -13.94
C GLU A 110 -17.72 10.92 -12.80
N LEU A 111 -17.33 11.17 -11.55
CA LEU A 111 -17.99 10.56 -10.40
C LEU A 111 -19.22 11.36 -9.99
N ASP A 112 -20.33 10.67 -9.78
CA ASP A 112 -21.57 11.29 -9.29
C ASP A 112 -21.53 11.39 -7.75
N MET A 113 -20.86 12.43 -7.27
CA MET A 113 -20.76 12.70 -5.83
C MET A 113 -22.09 13.14 -5.21
N ASP A 114 -23.02 13.66 -6.01
CA ASP A 114 -24.32 14.14 -5.53
C ASP A 114 -25.31 13.00 -5.26
N ALA A 115 -25.19 11.89 -5.99
CA ALA A 115 -25.96 10.68 -5.74
C ALA A 115 -25.59 9.96 -4.43
N LEU A 116 -24.47 10.31 -3.79
CA LEU A 116 -24.02 9.65 -2.57
C LEU A 116 -24.80 10.09 -1.34
N THR A 117 -25.09 9.13 -0.47
CA THR A 117 -25.58 9.41 0.89
C THR A 117 -24.51 10.10 1.73
N GLY A 118 -24.91 10.82 2.77
CA GLY A 118 -23.98 11.43 3.72
C GLY A 118 -23.06 10.40 4.40
N GLN A 119 -23.52 9.15 4.58
CA GLN A 119 -22.69 8.08 5.13
C GLN A 119 -21.63 7.61 4.14
N GLN A 120 -21.98 7.47 2.85
CA GLN A 120 -21.02 7.09 1.81
C GLN A 120 -19.94 8.16 1.65
N ARG A 121 -20.31 9.44 1.62
CA ARG A 121 -19.33 10.54 1.56
C ARG A 121 -18.35 10.49 2.74
N ARG A 122 -18.84 10.31 3.96
CA ARG A 122 -17.93 10.17 5.14
C ARG A 122 -16.97 8.99 5.02
N ARG A 123 -17.46 7.83 4.54
CA ARG A 123 -16.59 6.66 4.34
C ARG A 123 -15.51 6.87 3.28
N ILE A 124 -15.81 7.64 2.23
CA ILE A 124 -14.81 8.04 1.22
C ILE A 124 -13.74 8.92 1.86
N GLU A 125 -14.14 9.94 2.64
CA GLU A 125 -13.18 10.79 3.33
C GLU A 125 -12.34 10.01 4.37
N GLU A 126 -12.94 9.08 5.10
CA GLU A 126 -12.24 8.18 6.01
C GLU A 126 -11.23 7.29 5.27
N ALA A 127 -11.58 6.78 4.09
CA ALA A 127 -10.65 6.00 3.26
C ALA A 127 -9.46 6.84 2.80
N LEU A 128 -9.73 8.03 2.23
CA LEU A 128 -8.69 8.96 1.78
C LEU A 128 -7.81 9.50 2.91
N ALA A 129 -8.33 9.56 4.14
CA ALA A 129 -7.54 9.96 5.31
C ALA A 129 -6.50 8.90 5.74
N HIS A 130 -6.58 7.69 5.22
CA HIS A 130 -5.59 6.63 5.41
C HIS A 130 -4.55 6.55 4.28
N ASP A 131 -4.81 7.24 3.18
CA ASP A 131 -3.93 7.32 2.02
C ASP A 131 -2.96 8.50 2.17
N VAL A 132 -1.85 8.47 1.45
CA VAL A 132 -0.85 9.54 1.43
C VAL A 132 -0.95 10.29 0.12
N TRP A 133 -1.31 11.56 0.17
CA TRP A 133 -1.46 12.37 -1.04
C TRP A 133 -1.09 13.84 -0.79
N GLY A 134 -0.55 14.48 -1.82
CA GLY A 134 -0.11 15.87 -1.72
C GLY A 134 0.95 16.23 -2.74
N THR A 135 1.64 17.32 -2.47
CA THR A 135 2.86 17.73 -3.20
C THR A 135 4.04 16.82 -2.84
N VAL A 136 5.11 16.85 -3.64
CA VAL A 136 6.36 16.11 -3.38
C VAL A 136 6.86 16.34 -1.95
N ARG A 137 6.84 17.60 -1.49
CA ARG A 137 7.28 17.96 -0.13
C ARG A 137 6.41 17.33 0.94
N GLU A 138 5.08 17.45 0.83
CA GLU A 138 4.13 16.93 1.83
C GLU A 138 4.19 15.40 1.91
N VAL A 139 4.18 14.72 0.77
CA VAL A 139 4.30 13.25 0.71
C VAL A 139 5.65 12.80 1.27
N GLY A 140 6.74 13.48 0.95
CA GLY A 140 8.06 13.15 1.51
C GLY A 140 8.13 13.33 3.02
N GLU A 141 7.50 14.35 3.59
CA GLU A 141 7.40 14.56 5.04
C GLU A 141 6.58 13.45 5.70
N GLU A 142 5.42 13.09 5.12
CA GLU A 142 4.55 12.03 5.64
C GLU A 142 5.25 10.65 5.59
N LEU A 143 5.89 10.29 4.48
CA LEU A 143 6.62 9.02 4.36
C LEU A 143 7.77 8.91 5.37
N ARG A 144 8.50 10.01 5.61
CA ARG A 144 9.52 10.03 6.67
C ARG A 144 8.89 9.83 8.06
N GLY A 145 7.72 10.42 8.30
CA GLY A 145 6.95 10.25 9.52
C GLY A 145 6.53 8.79 9.73
N VAL A 146 5.91 8.20 8.71
CA VAL A 146 5.50 6.78 8.71
C VAL A 146 6.71 5.86 8.88
N GLY A 147 7.79 6.11 8.14
CA GLY A 147 9.02 5.34 8.24
C GLY A 147 9.57 5.31 9.67
N LYS A 148 9.60 6.46 10.35
CA LYS A 148 10.02 6.55 11.77
C LYS A 148 9.07 5.78 12.71
N ARG A 149 7.76 5.91 12.53
CA ARG A 149 6.74 5.24 13.36
C ARG A 149 6.80 3.73 13.21
N LEU A 150 6.92 3.26 11.97
CA LEU A 150 6.97 1.83 11.65
C LEU A 150 8.39 1.24 11.80
N GLY A 151 9.44 2.07 11.82
CA GLY A 151 10.83 1.61 11.75
C GLY A 151 11.13 0.91 10.42
N VAL A 152 10.66 1.48 9.29
CA VAL A 152 10.86 0.97 7.94
C VAL A 152 11.47 2.06 7.05
N SER A 153 12.21 1.62 6.02
CA SER A 153 12.79 2.49 5.00
C SER A 153 12.27 2.20 3.59
N GLU A 154 11.50 1.12 3.45
CA GLU A 154 10.98 0.68 2.15
C GLU A 154 9.46 0.73 2.12
N PHE A 155 8.93 1.19 0.98
CA PHE A 155 7.50 1.34 0.73
C PHE A 155 7.11 0.68 -0.58
N VAL A 156 6.00 -0.05 -0.57
CA VAL A 156 5.28 -0.44 -1.79
C VAL A 156 4.17 0.60 -2.00
N VAL A 157 4.27 1.30 -3.12
CA VAL A 157 3.26 2.28 -3.53
C VAL A 157 2.14 1.56 -4.25
N THR A 158 0.93 1.79 -3.79
CA THR A 158 -0.31 1.28 -4.37
C THR A 158 -1.29 2.43 -4.60
N GLY A 159 -2.47 2.12 -5.10
CA GLY A 159 -3.52 3.06 -5.43
C GLY A 159 -3.89 2.96 -6.92
N ASP A 160 -5.14 2.57 -7.19
CA ASP A 160 -5.65 2.42 -8.54
C ASP A 160 -6.12 3.78 -9.07
N MET A 161 -5.39 4.32 -10.05
CA MET A 161 -5.64 5.63 -10.66
C MET A 161 -6.07 5.43 -12.12
N PRO A 162 -7.34 5.68 -12.49
CA PRO A 162 -7.82 5.54 -13.87
C PRO A 162 -7.28 6.64 -14.80
N ASP A 163 -6.89 7.80 -14.27
CA ASP A 163 -6.17 8.83 -15.02
C ASP A 163 -4.74 8.39 -15.30
N VAL A 164 -4.49 7.86 -16.50
CA VAL A 164 -3.17 7.33 -16.90
C VAL A 164 -2.09 8.42 -16.91
N ALA A 165 -2.42 9.63 -17.36
CA ALA A 165 -1.47 10.74 -17.41
C ALA A 165 -1.13 11.25 -16.00
N GLY A 166 -2.15 11.42 -15.15
CA GLY A 166 -2.00 11.79 -13.75
C GLY A 166 -1.20 10.76 -12.97
N ARG A 167 -1.44 9.46 -13.19
CA ARG A 167 -0.68 8.38 -12.59
C ARG A 167 0.80 8.43 -13.00
N ALA A 168 1.09 8.53 -14.29
CA ALA A 168 2.47 8.61 -14.78
C ALA A 168 3.20 9.81 -14.17
N ARG A 169 2.54 10.97 -14.11
CA ARG A 169 3.10 12.16 -13.48
C ARG A 169 3.35 11.96 -11.98
N SER A 170 2.43 11.31 -11.27
CA SER A 170 2.59 10.97 -9.85
C SER A 170 3.79 10.06 -9.61
N GLU A 171 3.98 9.04 -10.46
CA GLU A 171 5.12 8.12 -10.39
C GLU A 171 6.47 8.84 -10.63
N GLU A 172 6.53 9.77 -11.61
CA GLU A 172 7.72 10.61 -11.86
C GLU A 172 8.07 11.48 -10.65
N LEU A 173 7.07 12.16 -10.07
CA LEU A 173 7.26 13.01 -8.90
C LEU A 173 7.68 12.18 -7.67
N LEU A 174 7.13 11.00 -7.51
CA LEU A 174 7.51 10.09 -6.44
C LEU A 174 8.96 9.61 -6.57
N ALA A 175 9.39 9.30 -7.80
CA ALA A 175 10.76 8.90 -8.07
C ALA A 175 11.78 10.00 -7.70
N SER A 176 11.40 11.27 -7.81
CA SER A 176 12.28 12.38 -7.41
C SER A 176 12.60 12.38 -5.92
N LEU A 177 11.73 11.88 -5.06
CA LEU A 177 11.97 11.74 -3.61
C LEU A 177 13.11 10.76 -3.28
N GLN A 178 13.37 9.77 -4.15
CA GLN A 178 14.44 8.78 -3.94
C GLN A 178 15.81 9.36 -4.31
N ALA A 179 15.86 10.33 -5.21
CA ALA A 179 17.11 10.93 -5.68
C ALA A 179 17.70 11.95 -4.69
N GLU A 180 16.92 12.40 -3.70
CA GLU A 180 17.31 13.39 -2.70
C GLU A 180 17.84 12.78 -1.37
N ASN A 181 17.82 11.46 -1.25
CA ASN A 181 18.30 10.70 -0.09
C ASN A 181 19.59 9.95 -0.43
#